data_2ade4b8bc8218c51940243dd3cc2fcde
#
_entry.id   2ade4b8bc8218c51940243dd3cc2fcde
#
_cell.length_a   1.000
_cell.length_b   1.000
_cell.length_c   1.000
_cell.angle_alpha   90.00
_cell.angle_beta   90.00
_cell.angle_gamma   90.00
#
_symmetry.space_group_name_H-M   'P 1'
#
loop_
_entity.id
_entity.type
_entity.pdbx_description
1 polymer ?
#
loop_
_entity_poly.entity_id
_entity_poly.type
_entity_poly.pdbx_seq_one_letter_code
_entity_poly.pdbx_strand_id
1 'polypeptide(L)'
;MNFIRKLFTFVFLSIVGAWFLISFFGKKVNPIVESYLDTEVERIISNTVESTVNEVLAQNKCDNLISITKNTQDEIEIIDYDSSVVNSLLMEINMKIYYKLSQLEEGQVKQLNLSSSLLGYRFQHVRNGLVCEIPLGSLSGNSFLSNLGPVIPIKISFLGGVTSNLKTNVTNYGINNLIMQLYIQVEIKGRISLPKSTNVKTVKIDAPLSMRIIPGKVPDYYGGIIGKNSQSTFFFSSD
;
A
#
# COMPACT_ATOMS: atom_id res chain seq x y z
N MET A 1 40.27 36.96 -38.91
CA MET A 1 40.09 35.48 -39.00
C MET A 1 40.21 34.76 -37.65
N ASN A 2 41.11 35.16 -36.75
CA ASN A 2 41.29 34.50 -35.45
C ASN A 2 40.17 34.74 -34.41
N PHE A 3 39.48 35.88 -34.49
CA PHE A 3 38.38 36.22 -33.57
C PHE A 3 37.14 35.34 -33.85
N ILE A 4 36.76 35.19 -35.10
CA ILE A 4 35.61 34.35 -35.52
C ILE A 4 35.86 32.88 -35.17
N ARG A 5 37.07 32.37 -35.35
CA ARG A 5 37.42 31.00 -34.92
C ARG A 5 37.32 30.82 -33.42
N LYS A 6 37.80 31.75 -32.61
CA LYS A 6 37.69 31.71 -31.14
C LYS A 6 36.25 31.77 -30.70
N LEU A 7 35.41 32.59 -31.32
CA LEU A 7 33.98 32.67 -31.05
C LEU A 7 33.28 31.34 -31.36
N PHE A 8 33.60 30.75 -32.51
CA PHE A 8 33.01 29.46 -32.93
C PHE A 8 33.43 28.31 -32.01
N THR A 9 34.69 28.27 -31.56
CA THR A 9 35.15 27.25 -30.58
C THR A 9 34.50 27.42 -29.21
N PHE A 10 34.28 28.67 -28.78
CA PHE A 10 33.60 28.93 -27.50
C PHE A 10 32.13 28.49 -27.55
N VAL A 11 31.39 28.80 -28.61
CA VAL A 11 30.02 28.38 -28.81
C VAL A 11 29.91 26.86 -28.90
N PHE A 12 30.80 26.21 -29.63
CA PHE A 12 30.85 24.75 -29.73
C PHE A 12 31.10 24.10 -28.35
N LEU A 13 32.07 24.61 -27.60
CA LEU A 13 32.40 24.10 -26.26
C LEU A 13 31.22 24.30 -25.27
N SER A 14 30.50 25.43 -25.38
CA SER A 14 29.30 25.70 -24.58
C SER A 14 28.17 24.70 -24.90
N ILE A 15 27.96 24.40 -26.18
CA ILE A 15 26.93 23.42 -26.60
C ILE A 15 27.30 22.01 -26.11
N VAL A 16 28.56 21.61 -26.25
CA VAL A 16 29.05 20.32 -25.74
C VAL A 16 28.94 20.24 -24.22
N GLY A 17 29.32 21.31 -23.51
CA GLY A 17 29.15 21.40 -22.05
C GLY A 17 27.69 21.30 -21.59
N ALA A 18 26.80 22.01 -22.26
CA ALA A 18 25.38 21.95 -21.99
C ALA A 18 24.79 20.54 -22.24
N TRP A 19 25.20 19.92 -23.37
CA TRP A 19 24.78 18.53 -23.67
C TRP A 19 25.28 17.53 -22.64
N PHE A 20 26.54 17.68 -22.17
CA PHE A 20 27.12 16.84 -21.14
C PHE A 20 26.40 17.02 -19.79
N LEU A 21 26.10 18.27 -19.39
CA LEU A 21 25.35 18.56 -18.18
C LEU A 21 23.96 17.94 -18.25
N ILE A 22 23.22 18.13 -19.35
CA ILE A 22 21.86 17.57 -19.50
C ILE A 22 21.93 16.03 -19.46
N SER A 23 22.90 15.41 -20.09
CA SER A 23 23.08 13.96 -20.10
C SER A 23 23.43 13.41 -18.69
N PHE A 24 24.30 14.11 -17.97
CA PHE A 24 24.75 13.75 -16.64
C PHE A 24 23.62 13.89 -15.60
N PHE A 25 22.91 15.02 -15.64
CA PHE A 25 21.76 15.24 -14.76
C PHE A 25 20.62 14.26 -15.06
N GLY A 26 20.33 13.99 -16.33
CA GLY A 26 19.27 13.05 -16.70
C GLY A 26 19.50 11.63 -16.17
N LYS A 27 20.75 11.16 -16.16
CA LYS A 27 21.08 9.83 -15.65
C LYS A 27 20.98 9.71 -14.12
N LYS A 28 21.27 10.78 -13.38
CA LYS A 28 21.19 10.78 -11.91
C LYS A 28 19.80 11.12 -11.37
N VAL A 29 19.07 11.97 -12.04
CA VAL A 29 17.75 12.46 -11.58
C VAL A 29 16.66 11.42 -11.83
N ASN A 30 16.67 10.72 -12.97
CA ASN A 30 15.62 9.73 -13.27
C ASN A 30 15.40 8.68 -12.17
N PRO A 31 16.41 7.99 -11.62
CA PRO A 31 16.16 6.97 -10.60
C PRO A 31 15.63 7.57 -9.29
N ILE A 32 16.03 8.79 -8.94
CA ILE A 32 15.51 9.48 -7.75
C ILE A 32 14.03 9.82 -7.94
N VAL A 33 13.67 10.34 -9.12
CA VAL A 33 12.29 10.65 -9.48
C VAL A 33 11.43 9.37 -9.45
N GLU A 34 11.89 8.30 -10.06
CA GLU A 34 11.19 7.02 -10.10
C GLU A 34 10.95 6.48 -8.70
N SER A 35 11.98 6.43 -7.84
CA SER A 35 11.85 5.96 -6.46
C SER A 35 10.88 6.82 -5.63
N TYR A 36 10.93 8.14 -5.78
CA TYR A 36 10.01 9.05 -5.11
C TYR A 36 8.56 8.80 -5.53
N LEU A 37 8.33 8.67 -6.83
CA LEU A 37 7.00 8.42 -7.39
C LEU A 37 6.44 7.07 -7.02
N ASP A 38 7.28 6.05 -6.99
CA ASP A 38 6.89 4.72 -6.55
C ASP A 38 6.34 4.75 -5.13
N THR A 39 7.03 5.49 -4.24
CA THR A 39 6.58 5.68 -2.85
C THR A 39 5.28 6.48 -2.78
N GLU A 40 5.16 7.53 -3.59
CA GLU A 40 3.97 8.39 -3.59
C GLU A 40 2.73 7.68 -4.14
N VAL A 41 2.88 6.91 -5.22
CA VAL A 41 1.80 6.09 -5.79
C VAL A 41 1.36 5.02 -4.78
N GLU A 42 2.31 4.34 -4.13
CA GLU A 42 2.00 3.37 -3.08
C GLU A 42 1.22 4.02 -1.94
N ARG A 43 1.63 5.19 -1.48
CA ARG A 43 0.95 5.95 -0.43
C ARG A 43 -0.48 6.34 -0.82
N ILE A 44 -0.68 6.82 -2.05
CA ILE A 44 -2.03 7.18 -2.56
C ILE A 44 -2.93 5.95 -2.58
N ILE A 45 -2.43 4.84 -3.12
CA ILE A 45 -3.18 3.59 -3.20
C ILE A 45 -3.50 3.06 -1.80
N SER A 46 -2.51 3.02 -0.88
CA SER A 46 -2.69 2.54 0.49
C SER A 46 -3.74 3.34 1.23
N ASN A 47 -3.65 4.66 1.21
CA ASN A 47 -4.64 5.54 1.85
C ASN A 47 -6.04 5.35 1.27
N THR A 48 -6.15 5.18 -0.07
CA THR A 48 -7.43 4.95 -0.73
C THR A 48 -8.04 3.61 -0.32
N VAL A 49 -7.24 2.56 -0.28
CA VAL A 49 -7.67 1.22 0.14
C VAL A 49 -8.10 1.22 1.60
N GLU A 50 -7.24 1.67 2.51
CA GLU A 50 -7.51 1.69 3.95
C GLU A 50 -8.74 2.53 4.28
N SER A 51 -8.87 3.73 3.72
CA SER A 51 -10.03 4.57 3.94
C SER A 51 -11.32 3.93 3.42
N THR A 52 -11.24 3.20 2.29
CA THR A 52 -12.41 2.55 1.70
C THR A 52 -12.82 1.31 2.49
N VAL A 53 -11.85 0.49 2.90
CA VAL A 53 -12.13 -0.68 3.74
C VAL A 53 -12.77 -0.24 5.06
N ASN A 54 -12.21 0.76 5.73
CA ASN A 54 -12.77 1.29 6.98
C ASN A 54 -14.18 1.86 6.78
N GLU A 55 -14.45 2.56 5.67
CA GLU A 55 -15.78 3.07 5.34
C GLU A 55 -16.79 1.93 5.16
N VAL A 56 -16.43 0.90 4.41
CA VAL A 56 -17.32 -0.25 4.15
C VAL A 56 -17.56 -1.05 5.43
N LEU A 57 -16.53 -1.27 6.25
CA LEU A 57 -16.67 -1.96 7.54
C LEU A 57 -17.56 -1.18 8.52
N ALA A 58 -17.47 0.15 8.54
CA ALA A 58 -18.32 0.98 9.38
C ALA A 58 -19.79 0.98 8.94
N GLN A 59 -20.07 0.82 7.64
CA GLN A 59 -21.43 0.76 7.09
C GLN A 59 -22.05 -0.63 7.24
N ASN A 60 -21.26 -1.68 7.10
CA ASN A 60 -21.68 -3.06 7.26
C ASN A 60 -21.32 -3.52 8.67
N LYS A 61 -22.32 -3.90 9.47
CA LYS A 61 -22.08 -4.49 10.80
C LYS A 61 -21.43 -5.86 10.67
N CYS A 62 -20.11 -5.88 10.47
CA CYS A 62 -19.31 -7.08 10.23
C CYS A 62 -19.00 -7.88 11.52
N ASP A 63 -19.85 -7.78 12.57
CA ASP A 63 -19.57 -8.36 13.88
C ASP A 63 -19.46 -9.89 13.88
N ASN A 64 -20.02 -10.56 12.87
CA ASN A 64 -20.12 -12.03 12.82
C ASN A 64 -19.53 -12.64 11.54
N LEU A 65 -18.42 -12.10 11.03
CA LEU A 65 -17.74 -12.72 9.87
C LEU A 65 -17.16 -14.09 10.16
N ILE A 66 -16.83 -14.36 11.43
CA ILE A 66 -16.28 -15.64 11.88
C ILE A 66 -17.34 -16.32 12.72
N SER A 67 -17.83 -17.48 12.30
CA SER A 67 -18.71 -18.35 13.04
C SER A 67 -17.93 -19.46 13.74
N ILE A 68 -18.31 -19.77 14.95
CA ILE A 68 -17.71 -20.84 15.75
C ILE A 68 -18.84 -21.79 16.11
N THR A 69 -18.76 -23.02 15.61
CA THR A 69 -19.68 -24.09 15.98
C THR A 69 -19.04 -24.96 17.07
N LYS A 70 -19.80 -25.20 18.12
CA LYS A 70 -19.38 -26.04 19.24
C LYS A 70 -20.13 -27.36 19.21
N ASN A 71 -19.46 -28.44 19.66
CA ASN A 71 -20.08 -29.73 19.83
C ASN A 71 -20.96 -29.76 21.13
N THR A 72 -21.58 -30.91 21.38
CA THR A 72 -22.41 -31.14 22.56
C THR A 72 -21.67 -31.05 23.91
N GLN A 73 -20.34 -31.07 23.88
CA GLN A 73 -19.42 -30.99 25.02
C GLN A 73 -18.83 -29.58 25.20
N ASP A 74 -19.43 -28.56 24.53
CA ASP A 74 -18.96 -27.18 24.51
C ASP A 74 -17.54 -26.98 23.91
N GLU A 75 -17.05 -27.98 23.16
CA GLU A 75 -15.77 -27.90 22.46
C GLU A 75 -15.94 -27.30 21.08
N ILE A 76 -14.94 -26.53 20.63
CA ILE A 76 -14.95 -25.94 19.30
C ILE A 76 -14.74 -27.06 18.27
N GLU A 77 -15.73 -27.25 17.42
CA GLU A 77 -15.73 -28.26 16.37
C GLU A 77 -15.35 -27.67 15.04
N ILE A 78 -15.96 -26.55 14.68
CA ILE A 78 -15.73 -25.89 13.38
C ILE A 78 -15.58 -24.40 13.61
N ILE A 79 -14.57 -23.83 12.92
CA ILE A 79 -14.41 -22.39 12.79
C ILE A 79 -14.52 -22.10 11.30
N ASP A 80 -15.54 -21.34 10.94
CA ASP A 80 -15.84 -21.02 9.54
C ASP A 80 -16.15 -19.53 9.37
N TYR A 81 -16.22 -19.09 8.14
CA TYR A 81 -16.69 -17.76 7.78
C TYR A 81 -17.79 -17.85 6.71
N ASP A 82 -18.76 -16.93 6.77
CA ASP A 82 -19.81 -16.87 5.76
C ASP A 82 -19.25 -16.37 4.43
N SER A 83 -18.99 -17.31 3.52
CA SER A 83 -18.43 -17.03 2.22
C SER A 83 -19.30 -16.09 1.38
N SER A 84 -20.63 -16.10 1.56
CA SER A 84 -21.55 -15.22 0.84
C SER A 84 -21.40 -13.77 1.30
N VAL A 85 -21.34 -13.57 2.62
CA VAL A 85 -21.13 -12.26 3.23
C VAL A 85 -19.76 -11.71 2.86
N VAL A 86 -18.71 -12.56 2.95
CA VAL A 86 -17.34 -12.17 2.60
C VAL A 86 -17.25 -11.78 1.10
N ASN A 87 -17.81 -12.57 0.20
CA ASN A 87 -17.78 -12.26 -1.24
C ASN A 87 -18.53 -10.96 -1.57
N SER A 88 -19.67 -10.71 -0.92
CA SER A 88 -20.40 -9.46 -1.08
C SER A 88 -19.60 -8.25 -0.60
N LEU A 89 -18.92 -8.40 0.52
CA LEU A 89 -18.04 -7.38 1.09
C LEU A 89 -16.84 -7.09 0.19
N LEU A 90 -16.18 -8.14 -0.33
CA LEU A 90 -15.07 -8.01 -1.28
C LEU A 90 -15.51 -7.27 -2.55
N MET A 91 -16.70 -7.61 -3.08
CA MET A 91 -17.24 -6.95 -4.27
C MET A 91 -17.50 -5.46 -4.00
N GLU A 92 -18.13 -5.13 -2.88
CA GLU A 92 -18.42 -3.74 -2.51
C GLU A 92 -17.13 -2.93 -2.34
N ILE A 93 -16.14 -3.48 -1.64
CA ILE A 93 -14.83 -2.86 -1.44
C ILE A 93 -14.14 -2.62 -2.80
N ASN A 94 -14.11 -3.62 -3.67
CA ASN A 94 -13.50 -3.51 -4.99
C ASN A 94 -14.15 -2.40 -5.83
N MET A 95 -15.47 -2.35 -5.84
CA MET A 95 -16.21 -1.33 -6.59
C MET A 95 -15.96 0.07 -6.06
N LYS A 96 -15.96 0.25 -4.74
CA LYS A 96 -15.69 1.56 -4.11
C LYS A 96 -14.25 2.01 -4.33
N ILE A 97 -13.27 1.10 -4.22
CA ILE A 97 -11.86 1.42 -4.51
C ILE A 97 -11.71 1.83 -5.98
N TYR A 98 -12.25 1.03 -6.90
CA TYR A 98 -12.21 1.34 -8.32
C TYR A 98 -12.81 2.72 -8.63
N TYR A 99 -13.97 3.03 -8.06
CA TYR A 99 -14.62 4.32 -8.22
C TYR A 99 -13.78 5.48 -7.69
N LYS A 100 -13.19 5.35 -6.49
CA LYS A 100 -12.30 6.37 -5.92
C LYS A 100 -11.03 6.58 -6.75
N LEU A 101 -10.43 5.49 -7.27
CA LEU A 101 -9.27 5.57 -8.16
C LEU A 101 -9.62 6.23 -9.49
N SER A 102 -10.79 5.94 -10.05
CA SER A 102 -11.30 6.61 -11.26
C SER A 102 -11.50 8.11 -11.04
N GLN A 103 -12.06 8.51 -9.89
CA GLN A 103 -12.18 9.92 -9.52
C GLN A 103 -10.81 10.62 -9.38
N LEU A 104 -9.81 9.90 -8.86
CA LEU A 104 -8.42 10.40 -8.82
C LEU A 104 -7.88 10.66 -10.23
N GLU A 105 -8.10 9.71 -11.16
CA GLU A 105 -7.71 9.88 -12.56
C GLU A 105 -8.41 11.05 -13.24
N GLU A 106 -9.64 11.34 -12.82
CA GLU A 106 -10.41 12.50 -13.27
C GLU A 106 -10.00 13.82 -12.60
N GLY A 107 -9.00 13.79 -11.70
CA GLY A 107 -8.49 14.99 -11.03
C GLY A 107 -9.36 15.51 -9.87
N GLN A 108 -10.33 14.73 -9.39
CA GLN A 108 -11.20 15.08 -8.26
C GLN A 108 -10.52 14.84 -6.89
N VAL A 109 -9.26 15.25 -6.77
CA VAL A 109 -8.40 15.00 -5.60
C VAL A 109 -8.96 15.57 -4.29
N LYS A 110 -9.69 16.68 -4.36
CA LYS A 110 -10.23 17.39 -3.17
C LYS A 110 -11.34 16.62 -2.46
N GLN A 111 -12.04 15.73 -3.15
CA GLN A 111 -13.18 14.98 -2.59
C GLN A 111 -12.75 13.73 -1.82
N LEU A 112 -11.49 13.33 -1.95
CA LEU A 112 -11.01 12.06 -1.46
C LEU A 112 -10.31 12.11 -0.11
N ASN A 113 -10.31 13.27 0.59
CA ASN A 113 -9.62 13.44 1.89
C ASN A 113 -8.17 12.90 1.92
N LEU A 114 -7.51 12.93 0.76
CA LEU A 114 -6.12 12.52 0.66
C LEU A 114 -5.24 13.49 1.42
N SER A 115 -4.29 12.95 2.15
CA SER A 115 -3.37 13.69 3.02
C SER A 115 -2.86 14.98 2.40
N SER A 116 -2.75 16.02 3.22
CA SER A 116 -2.31 17.37 2.85
C SER A 116 -0.99 17.46 2.07
N SER A 117 -0.19 16.41 2.07
CA SER A 117 1.07 16.34 1.31
C SER A 117 0.89 16.33 -0.21
N LEU A 118 -0.27 15.85 -0.72
CA LEU A 118 -0.60 15.94 -2.14
C LEU A 118 -1.08 17.34 -2.55
N LEU A 119 -1.56 18.14 -1.60
CA LEU A 119 -2.09 19.49 -1.86
C LEU A 119 -1.00 20.50 -2.28
N GLY A 120 0.29 20.16 -2.11
CA GLY A 120 1.43 20.98 -2.54
C GLY A 120 1.75 20.89 -4.04
N TYR A 121 1.21 19.91 -4.75
CA TYR A 121 1.48 19.72 -6.17
C TYR A 121 0.34 20.26 -7.03
N ARG A 122 0.67 20.77 -8.23
CA ARG A 122 -0.34 21.13 -9.23
C ARG A 122 -0.82 19.87 -9.92
N PHE A 123 -2.08 19.53 -9.70
CA PHE A 123 -2.74 18.45 -10.42
C PHE A 123 -3.51 19.02 -11.59
N GLN A 124 -3.26 18.48 -12.78
CA GLN A 124 -4.04 18.81 -13.97
C GLN A 124 -4.74 17.54 -14.46
N HIS A 125 -6.02 17.67 -14.78
CA HIS A 125 -6.76 16.60 -15.42
C HIS A 125 -6.30 16.46 -16.88
N VAL A 126 -5.88 15.28 -17.26
CA VAL A 126 -5.57 14.91 -18.64
C VAL A 126 -6.33 13.63 -18.97
N ARG A 127 -6.80 13.53 -20.21
CA ARG A 127 -7.52 12.35 -20.70
C ARG A 127 -6.80 11.05 -20.28
N ASN A 128 -7.47 10.21 -19.47
CA ASN A 128 -6.98 8.93 -18.94
C ASN A 128 -5.80 9.01 -17.96
N GLY A 129 -5.82 9.91 -17.01
CA GLY A 129 -4.86 9.92 -15.91
C GLY A 129 -4.70 11.24 -15.21
N LEU A 130 -4.12 11.20 -14.01
CA LEU A 130 -3.77 12.35 -13.20
C LEU A 130 -2.36 12.81 -13.59
N VAL A 131 -2.22 14.08 -14.00
CA VAL A 131 -0.90 14.68 -14.20
C VAL A 131 -0.52 15.48 -12.96
N CYS A 132 0.58 15.07 -12.35
CA CYS A 132 1.21 15.77 -11.24
C CYS A 132 2.44 16.49 -11.74
N GLU A 133 2.55 17.80 -11.48
CA GLU A 133 3.72 18.59 -11.84
C GLU A 133 4.65 18.70 -10.63
N ILE A 134 5.85 18.13 -10.73
CA ILE A 134 6.84 18.14 -9.65
C ILE A 134 8.01 19.02 -10.04
N PRO A 135 8.32 20.10 -9.27
CA PRO A 135 9.54 20.88 -9.46
C PRO A 135 10.77 20.04 -9.16
N LEU A 136 11.81 20.11 -9.99
CA LEU A 136 13.06 19.37 -9.77
C LEU A 136 13.71 19.67 -8.41
N GLY A 137 13.55 20.88 -7.91
CA GLY A 137 14.08 21.26 -6.61
C GLY A 137 13.47 20.50 -5.42
N SER A 138 12.25 20.00 -5.54
CA SER A 138 11.62 19.18 -4.49
C SER A 138 12.32 17.84 -4.28
N LEU A 139 13.02 17.35 -5.30
CA LEU A 139 13.76 16.10 -5.26
C LEU A 139 15.16 16.23 -4.63
N SER A 140 15.60 17.48 -4.37
CA SER A 140 16.91 17.76 -3.79
C SER A 140 16.98 17.47 -2.27
N GLY A 141 15.83 17.23 -1.62
CA GLY A 141 15.74 17.10 -0.16
C GLY A 141 15.96 18.40 0.62
N ASN A 142 16.13 19.53 -0.09
CA ASN A 142 16.34 20.83 0.53
C ASN A 142 15.07 21.69 0.42
N SER A 143 14.52 22.08 1.58
CA SER A 143 13.29 22.87 1.66
C SER A 143 13.35 24.20 0.94
N PHE A 144 14.51 24.83 0.85
CA PHE A 144 14.70 26.11 0.14
C PHE A 144 14.63 25.95 -1.38
N LEU A 145 14.96 24.79 -1.89
CA LEU A 145 14.96 24.48 -3.32
C LEU A 145 13.66 23.82 -3.79
N SER A 146 12.79 23.41 -2.87
CA SER A 146 11.62 22.58 -3.17
C SER A 146 10.69 23.11 -4.25
N ASN A 147 10.58 24.44 -4.38
CA ASN A 147 9.73 25.08 -5.38
C ASN A 147 10.52 25.64 -6.59
N LEU A 148 11.81 25.37 -6.67
CA LEU A 148 12.69 25.90 -7.71
C LEU A 148 13.00 24.86 -8.80
N GLY A 149 13.29 25.34 -9.99
CA GLY A 149 13.70 24.53 -11.13
C GLY A 149 12.56 24.20 -12.10
N PRO A 150 12.90 23.53 -13.21
CA PRO A 150 11.92 23.11 -14.18
C PRO A 150 10.96 22.07 -13.60
N VAL A 151 9.73 22.10 -14.08
CA VAL A 151 8.66 21.21 -13.64
C VAL A 151 8.62 19.97 -14.52
N ILE A 152 8.58 18.80 -13.89
CA ILE A 152 8.44 17.52 -14.59
C ILE A 152 6.97 17.12 -14.56
N PRO A 153 6.28 17.01 -15.71
CA PRO A 153 4.93 16.47 -15.76
C PRO A 153 4.98 14.93 -15.62
N ILE A 154 4.26 14.41 -14.63
CA ILE A 154 4.17 13.00 -14.35
C ILE A 154 2.72 12.57 -14.48
N LYS A 155 2.48 11.58 -15.31
CA LYS A 155 1.14 11.01 -15.48
C LYS A 155 1.03 9.72 -14.68
N ILE A 156 0.06 9.68 -13.77
CA ILE A 156 -0.32 8.50 -12.99
C ILE A 156 -1.65 7.99 -13.54
N SER A 157 -1.72 6.71 -13.84
CA SER A 157 -2.95 6.03 -14.22
C SER A 157 -3.02 4.65 -13.58
N PHE A 158 -4.21 4.17 -13.30
CA PHE A 158 -4.41 2.85 -12.72
C PHE A 158 -4.81 1.86 -13.81
N LEU A 159 -4.07 0.74 -13.88
CA LEU A 159 -4.24 -0.26 -14.95
C LEU A 159 -5.12 -1.39 -14.48
N GLY A 160 -6.17 -1.61 -15.23
CA GLY A 160 -7.08 -2.75 -14.98
C GLY A 160 -7.97 -2.51 -13.76
N GLY A 161 -8.56 -3.59 -13.29
CA GLY A 161 -9.42 -3.57 -12.12
C GLY A 161 -8.64 -3.68 -10.79
N VAL A 162 -9.38 -3.49 -9.73
CA VAL A 162 -8.96 -3.82 -8.37
C VAL A 162 -9.19 -5.32 -8.17
N THR A 163 -8.19 -6.04 -7.71
CA THR A 163 -8.32 -7.45 -7.36
C THR A 163 -8.16 -7.61 -5.85
N SER A 164 -9.10 -8.29 -5.23
CA SER A 164 -9.00 -8.58 -3.80
C SER A 164 -9.18 -10.06 -3.50
N ASN A 165 -8.46 -10.52 -2.49
CA ASN A 165 -8.53 -11.89 -1.97
C ASN A 165 -8.63 -11.86 -0.46
N LEU A 166 -9.39 -12.81 0.11
CA LEU A 166 -9.40 -13.05 1.54
C LEU A 166 -8.14 -13.82 1.93
N LYS A 167 -7.47 -13.36 2.98
CA LYS A 167 -6.38 -14.08 3.65
C LYS A 167 -6.77 -14.36 5.09
N THR A 168 -6.48 -15.55 5.54
CA THR A 168 -6.64 -15.96 6.94
C THR A 168 -5.27 -16.21 7.54
N ASN A 169 -5.00 -15.60 8.68
CA ASN A 169 -3.81 -15.85 9.48
C ASN A 169 -4.24 -16.42 10.83
N VAL A 170 -3.68 -17.57 11.19
CA VAL A 170 -3.95 -18.23 12.48
C VAL A 170 -2.63 -18.34 13.22
N THR A 171 -2.57 -17.78 14.41
CA THR A 171 -1.38 -17.80 15.26
C THR A 171 -1.72 -18.32 16.66
N ASN A 172 -0.80 -19.06 17.27
CA ASN A 172 -0.94 -19.48 18.65
C ASN A 172 -0.82 -18.29 19.61
N TYR A 173 -1.71 -18.20 20.57
CA TYR A 173 -1.71 -17.16 21.59
C TYR A 173 -1.73 -17.77 23.00
N GLY A 174 -0.62 -17.70 23.69
CA GLY A 174 -0.44 -18.36 24.96
C GLY A 174 -0.36 -19.89 24.83
N ILE A 175 -0.87 -20.61 25.83
CA ILE A 175 -0.73 -22.07 25.90
C ILE A 175 -1.80 -22.79 25.07
N ASN A 176 -3.04 -22.25 25.06
CA ASN A 176 -4.19 -22.99 24.51
C ASN A 176 -5.07 -22.15 23.59
N ASN A 177 -4.77 -20.88 23.38
CA ASN A 177 -5.62 -20.02 22.57
C ASN A 177 -5.02 -19.86 21.16
N LEU A 178 -5.92 -19.57 20.21
CA LEU A 178 -5.56 -19.19 18.84
C LEU A 178 -6.05 -17.79 18.59
N ILE A 179 -5.27 -17.00 17.85
CA ILE A 179 -5.74 -15.76 17.24
C ILE A 179 -5.99 -16.05 15.77
N MET A 180 -7.23 -15.85 15.35
CA MET A 180 -7.63 -15.89 13.95
C MET A 180 -7.83 -14.47 13.45
N GLN A 181 -7.11 -14.10 12.41
CA GLN A 181 -7.16 -12.79 11.78
C GLN A 181 -7.56 -12.96 10.31
N LEU A 182 -8.57 -12.22 9.90
CA LEU A 182 -9.00 -12.13 8.51
C LEU A 182 -8.51 -10.81 7.93
N TYR A 183 -7.87 -10.89 6.76
CA TYR A 183 -7.37 -9.75 5.99
C TYR A 183 -7.95 -9.78 4.59
N ILE A 184 -8.26 -8.61 4.05
CA ILE A 184 -8.40 -8.45 2.62
C ILE A 184 -7.05 -8.04 2.05
N GLN A 185 -6.51 -8.83 1.14
CA GLN A 185 -5.40 -8.42 0.30
C GLN A 185 -5.94 -7.79 -0.96
N VAL A 186 -5.66 -6.50 -1.14
CA VAL A 186 -6.02 -5.75 -2.35
C VAL A 186 -4.77 -5.57 -3.21
N GLU A 187 -4.88 -5.90 -4.49
CA GLU A 187 -3.83 -5.71 -5.49
C GLU A 187 -4.28 -4.70 -6.54
N ILE A 188 -3.48 -3.65 -6.74
CA ILE A 188 -3.73 -2.58 -7.69
C ILE A 188 -2.46 -2.33 -8.51
N LYS A 189 -2.62 -2.17 -9.83
CA LYS A 189 -1.52 -1.84 -10.75
C LYS A 189 -1.56 -0.37 -11.10
N GLY A 190 -0.56 0.38 -10.66
CA GLY A 190 -0.34 1.77 -11.03
C GLY A 190 0.65 1.89 -12.18
N ARG A 191 0.34 2.69 -13.19
CA ARG A 191 1.25 3.08 -14.26
C ARG A 191 1.73 4.50 -14.02
N ILE A 192 3.04 4.66 -13.94
CA ILE A 192 3.71 5.95 -13.82
C ILE A 192 4.39 6.24 -15.16
N SER A 193 3.94 7.30 -15.82
CA SER A 193 4.52 7.71 -17.10
C SER A 193 5.28 9.01 -16.92
N LEU A 194 6.57 8.94 -17.10
CA LEU A 194 7.51 10.05 -17.17
C LEU A 194 7.76 10.42 -18.64
N PRO A 195 8.28 11.61 -18.96
CA PRO A 195 8.58 12.01 -20.34
C PRO A 195 9.50 11.07 -21.13
N LYS A 196 10.33 10.28 -20.43
CA LYS A 196 11.30 9.36 -21.05
C LYS A 196 11.13 7.89 -20.64
N SER A 197 10.30 7.59 -19.64
CA SER A 197 10.10 6.22 -19.15
C SER A 197 8.66 6.01 -18.71
N THR A 198 8.23 4.76 -18.80
CA THR A 198 6.93 4.34 -18.27
C THR A 198 7.17 3.14 -17.38
N ASN A 199 6.78 3.23 -16.14
CA ASN A 199 6.90 2.16 -15.16
C ASN A 199 5.54 1.66 -14.70
N VAL A 200 5.41 0.36 -14.42
CA VAL A 200 4.20 -0.24 -13.87
C VAL A 200 4.55 -0.85 -12.52
N LYS A 201 3.90 -0.34 -11.48
CA LYS A 201 4.07 -0.85 -10.13
C LYS A 201 2.81 -1.57 -9.68
N THR A 202 2.97 -2.78 -9.13
CA THR A 202 1.91 -3.50 -8.45
C THR A 202 2.02 -3.24 -6.96
N VAL A 203 0.96 -2.69 -6.39
CA VAL A 203 0.84 -2.41 -4.95
C VAL A 203 -0.08 -3.46 -4.34
N LYS A 204 0.37 -4.10 -3.28
CA LYS A 204 -0.40 -5.09 -2.51
C LYS A 204 -0.56 -4.57 -1.09
N ILE A 205 -1.81 -4.50 -0.64
CA ILE A 205 -2.16 -3.98 0.68
C ILE A 205 -3.00 -5.02 1.39
N ASP A 206 -2.60 -5.37 2.60
CA ASP A 206 -3.35 -6.26 3.47
C ASP A 206 -4.11 -5.39 4.49
N ALA A 207 -5.42 -5.28 4.33
CA ALA A 207 -6.29 -4.53 5.23
C ALA A 207 -7.01 -5.49 6.20
N PRO A 208 -6.92 -5.28 7.53
CA PRO A 208 -7.57 -6.15 8.49
C PRO A 208 -9.09 -6.02 8.42
N LEU A 209 -9.80 -7.16 8.41
CA LEU A 209 -11.26 -7.22 8.44
C LEU A 209 -11.79 -7.54 9.81
N SER A 210 -11.24 -8.59 10.43
CA SER A 210 -11.70 -9.11 11.68
C SER A 210 -10.58 -9.85 12.41
N MET A 211 -10.60 -9.78 13.73
CA MET A 211 -9.70 -10.53 14.59
C MET A 211 -10.51 -11.18 15.70
N ARG A 212 -10.29 -12.47 15.94
CA ARG A 212 -10.97 -13.22 17.01
C ARG A 212 -9.98 -14.09 17.77
N ILE A 213 -10.07 -14.02 19.10
CA ILE A 213 -9.36 -14.94 19.98
C ILE A 213 -10.27 -16.13 20.21
N ILE A 214 -9.75 -17.32 19.94
CA ILE A 214 -10.44 -18.58 20.07
C ILE A 214 -9.82 -19.32 21.26
N PRO A 215 -10.54 -19.45 22.37
CA PRO A 215 -10.03 -20.16 23.52
C PRO A 215 -10.01 -21.67 23.25
N GLY A 216 -8.88 -22.31 23.49
CA GLY A 216 -8.76 -23.75 23.49
C GLY A 216 -8.93 -24.34 24.89
N LYS A 217 -9.19 -25.65 24.97
CA LYS A 217 -9.17 -26.36 26.25
C LYS A 217 -7.77 -26.39 26.85
N VAL A 218 -7.67 -26.18 28.15
CA VAL A 218 -6.43 -26.47 28.88
C VAL A 218 -6.28 -27.99 28.92
N PRO A 219 -5.14 -28.56 28.51
CA PRO A 219 -4.91 -29.99 28.64
C PRO A 219 -5.05 -30.40 30.12
N ASP A 220 -5.77 -31.48 30.37
CA ASP A 220 -5.92 -32.05 31.72
C ASP A 220 -4.59 -32.49 32.34
N TYR A 221 -3.54 -32.50 31.51
CA TYR A 221 -2.20 -32.92 31.91
C TYR A 221 -1.15 -31.88 31.46
N TYR A 222 -0.48 -31.30 32.43
CA TYR A 222 0.66 -30.41 32.22
C TYR A 222 1.89 -31.01 32.93
N GLY A 223 2.72 -31.74 32.22
CA GLY A 223 3.94 -32.33 32.73
C GLY A 223 5.18 -31.43 32.52
N GLY A 224 5.79 -30.96 33.59
CA GLY A 224 7.06 -30.25 33.57
C GLY A 224 8.14 -31.09 34.22
N ILE A 225 9.29 -31.31 33.56
CA ILE A 225 10.49 -31.87 34.17
C ILE A 225 11.27 -30.71 34.79
N ILE A 226 11.22 -30.61 36.10
CA ILE A 226 12.01 -29.64 36.86
C ILE A 226 13.29 -30.35 37.35
N GLY A 227 14.39 -30.12 36.64
CA GLY A 227 15.75 -30.36 37.09
C GLY A 227 16.19 -31.81 37.36
N LYS A 228 17.44 -32.06 37.24
CA LYS A 228 18.12 -33.37 37.34
C LYS A 228 17.99 -34.08 38.71
N ASN A 229 17.37 -33.45 39.72
CA ASN A 229 17.22 -34.00 41.08
C ASN A 229 15.82 -33.81 41.67
N SER A 230 14.80 -33.53 40.86
CA SER A 230 13.44 -33.37 41.37
C SER A 230 12.58 -34.55 40.94
N GLN A 231 11.92 -35.20 41.88
CA GLN A 231 10.85 -36.11 41.58
C GLN A 231 9.85 -35.46 40.66
N SER A 232 9.45 -36.12 39.59
CA SER A 232 8.43 -35.65 38.66
C SER A 232 7.14 -35.44 39.42
N THR A 233 6.80 -34.19 39.63
CA THR A 233 5.51 -33.82 40.23
C THR A 233 4.49 -33.65 39.09
N PHE A 234 3.57 -34.60 39.00
CA PHE A 234 2.44 -34.51 38.09
C PHE A 234 1.34 -33.73 38.78
N PHE A 235 0.90 -32.66 38.18
CA PHE A 235 -0.29 -31.96 38.64
C PHE A 235 -1.50 -32.49 37.87
N PHE A 236 -2.41 -33.11 38.57
CA PHE A 236 -3.72 -33.47 38.03
C PHE A 236 -4.70 -32.36 38.41
N SER A 237 -5.49 -31.87 37.45
CA SER A 237 -6.65 -31.07 37.75
C SER A 237 -7.70 -32.01 38.37
N SER A 238 -8.05 -31.77 39.60
CA SER A 238 -9.22 -32.41 40.22
C SER A 238 -10.49 -31.70 39.72
N ASP A 239 -11.47 -32.47 39.33
CA ASP A 239 -12.82 -32.08 38.91
C ASP A 239 -13.44 -30.93 39.69
#